data_527d4673e2005122ee23828aaa943ad6
#
_entry.id   527d4673e2005122ee23828aaa943ad6
#
_cell.length_a   1.000
_cell.length_b   1.000
_cell.length_c   1.000
_cell.angle_alpha   90.00
_cell.angle_beta   90.00
_cell.angle_gamma   90.00
#
_symmetry.space_group_name_H-M   'P 1'
#
loop_
_entity.id
_entity.type
_entity.pdbx_description
1 polymer ?
#
loop_
_entity_poly.entity_id
_entity_poly.type
_entity_poly.pdbx_seq_one_letter_code
_entity_poly.pdbx_strand_id
1 'polypeptide(L)'
;MNEPQYHSLPDELSVLVSQHWMHFVESGHRIPDALLADLPRVWAGSDYVAAQFQRDPGLGEWLLASDLSQALAASSLKEEIRTLLAQCDSEDDLKRALRRLRHRHMVRIVWRDLARIGDYHSAVADLSLLADTLIDEALSVLYGWACERSGAPLDPDGNPVRLVVLAMGKLGAHELNLSSDIDLIFAYEHEGEIEGERRALTHHQFFVRLGQQLIKALDQTTADGFVFRVDMRLRPWGKSGVLAIGFDAMEGYYETQGREWERYALIKMRPMAGDLQAGDRLIKRLNPFVYRRY
;
A
#
# COMPACT_ATOMS: atom_id res chain seq x y z
N MET A 1 14.47 33.64 -2.01
CA MET A 1 13.53 32.64 -2.56
C MET A 1 12.42 33.44 -3.23
N ASN A 2 12.06 33.12 -4.48
CA ASN A 2 10.96 33.82 -5.14
C ASN A 2 9.65 33.40 -4.48
N GLU A 3 8.78 34.36 -4.18
CA GLU A 3 7.46 34.09 -3.63
C GLU A 3 6.52 33.61 -4.75
N PRO A 4 5.68 32.58 -4.53
CA PRO A 4 4.73 32.12 -5.53
C PRO A 4 3.66 33.18 -5.77
N GLN A 5 3.21 33.34 -7.03
CA GLN A 5 2.16 34.29 -7.38
C GLN A 5 0.78 33.66 -7.15
N TYR A 6 0.05 34.07 -6.10
CA TYR A 6 -1.28 33.54 -5.74
C TYR A 6 -2.43 34.56 -5.89
N HIS A 7 -2.17 35.71 -6.53
CA HIS A 7 -3.17 36.75 -6.74
C HIS A 7 -4.36 36.34 -7.65
N SER A 8 -4.26 35.22 -8.33
CA SER A 8 -5.37 34.67 -9.15
C SER A 8 -6.32 33.75 -8.34
N LEU A 9 -6.03 33.50 -7.09
CA LEU A 9 -6.89 32.68 -6.21
C LEU A 9 -7.94 33.57 -5.52
N PRO A 10 -9.10 33.02 -5.13
CA PRO A 10 -10.02 33.68 -4.22
C PRO A 10 -9.32 34.12 -2.93
N ASP A 11 -9.77 35.23 -2.31
CA ASP A 11 -9.11 35.85 -1.16
C ASP A 11 -8.85 34.88 0.00
N GLU A 12 -9.83 34.03 0.34
CA GLU A 12 -9.71 33.04 1.42
C GLU A 12 -8.57 32.02 1.14
N LEU A 13 -8.47 31.55 -0.10
CA LEU A 13 -7.41 30.61 -0.52
C LEU A 13 -6.04 31.30 -0.63
N SER A 14 -6.02 32.56 -1.02
CA SER A 14 -4.79 33.36 -1.04
C SER A 14 -4.20 33.50 0.37
N VAL A 15 -5.04 33.76 1.37
CA VAL A 15 -4.64 33.82 2.78
C VAL A 15 -4.08 32.47 3.25
N LEU A 16 -4.77 31.37 2.94
CA LEU A 16 -4.32 30.02 3.29
C LEU A 16 -2.93 29.70 2.70
N VAL A 17 -2.76 29.95 1.40
CA VAL A 17 -1.46 29.71 0.72
C VAL A 17 -0.36 30.58 1.31
N SER A 18 -0.66 31.86 1.62
CA SER A 18 0.30 32.77 2.26
C SER A 18 0.74 32.25 3.63
N GLN A 19 -0.19 31.73 4.45
CA GLN A 19 0.15 31.10 5.74
C GLN A 19 1.05 29.87 5.56
N HIS A 20 0.71 28.97 4.63
CA HIS A 20 1.58 27.83 4.31
C HIS A 20 2.96 28.25 3.84
N TRP A 21 3.03 29.30 3.01
CA TRP A 21 4.30 29.83 2.52
C TRP A 21 5.17 30.42 3.64
N MET A 22 4.59 31.19 4.56
CA MET A 22 5.32 31.70 5.72
C MET A 22 5.92 30.56 6.56
N HIS A 23 5.12 29.56 6.91
CA HIS A 23 5.63 28.40 7.66
C HIS A 23 6.70 27.63 6.91
N PHE A 24 6.57 27.52 5.58
CA PHE A 24 7.58 26.86 4.75
C PHE A 24 8.91 27.66 4.75
N VAL A 25 8.85 28.98 4.63
CA VAL A 25 10.04 29.85 4.68
C VAL A 25 10.73 29.74 6.04
N GLU A 26 9.96 29.71 7.14
CA GLU A 26 10.47 29.53 8.50
C GLU A 26 11.19 28.17 8.68
N SER A 27 10.80 27.13 7.95
CA SER A 27 11.49 25.84 7.99
C SER A 27 12.91 25.87 7.40
N GLY A 28 13.26 26.93 6.66
CA GLY A 28 14.54 27.06 5.98
C GLY A 28 14.70 26.17 4.75
N HIS A 29 13.66 25.45 4.35
CA HIS A 29 13.68 24.56 3.19
C HIS A 29 13.65 25.37 1.87
N ARG A 30 13.96 24.70 0.77
CA ARG A 30 13.92 25.28 -0.57
C ARG A 30 12.97 24.51 -1.47
N ILE A 31 12.36 25.24 -2.40
CA ILE A 31 11.54 24.67 -3.46
C ILE A 31 12.09 25.12 -4.81
N PRO A 32 12.22 24.23 -5.81
CA PRO A 32 12.63 24.58 -7.15
C PRO A 32 11.69 25.60 -7.80
N ASP A 33 12.23 26.61 -8.48
CA ASP A 33 11.45 27.65 -9.16
C ASP A 33 10.44 27.06 -10.18
N ALA A 34 10.77 25.92 -10.78
CA ALA A 34 9.88 25.21 -11.72
C ALA A 34 8.55 24.75 -11.11
N LEU A 35 8.48 24.58 -9.79
CA LEU A 35 7.26 24.18 -9.08
C LEU A 35 6.39 25.38 -8.64
N LEU A 36 6.96 26.60 -8.65
CA LEU A 36 6.29 27.81 -8.12
C LEU A 36 5.02 28.19 -8.88
N ALA A 37 4.93 27.86 -10.16
CA ALA A 37 3.76 28.17 -10.99
C ALA A 37 2.49 27.41 -10.54
N ASP A 38 2.63 26.13 -10.17
CA ASP A 38 1.51 25.25 -9.76
C ASP A 38 1.29 25.25 -8.25
N LEU A 39 2.30 25.63 -7.47
CA LEU A 39 2.30 25.56 -6.01
C LEU A 39 1.07 26.23 -5.38
N PRO A 40 0.65 27.46 -5.76
CA PRO A 40 -0.52 28.10 -5.14
C PRO A 40 -1.79 27.28 -5.30
N ARG A 41 -2.03 26.71 -6.47
CA ARG A 41 -3.18 25.86 -6.74
C ARG A 41 -3.14 24.59 -5.92
N VAL A 42 -1.98 23.96 -5.86
CA VAL A 42 -1.80 22.69 -5.14
C VAL A 42 -1.93 22.88 -3.64
N TRP A 43 -1.33 23.92 -3.07
CA TRP A 43 -1.43 24.19 -1.63
C TRP A 43 -2.80 24.71 -1.21
N ALA A 44 -3.48 25.45 -2.07
CA ALA A 44 -4.89 25.82 -1.84
C ALA A 44 -5.82 24.61 -1.83
N GLY A 45 -5.48 23.55 -2.58
CA GLY A 45 -6.28 22.33 -2.67
C GLY A 45 -5.86 21.22 -1.68
N SER A 46 -4.71 21.35 -0.99
CA SER A 46 -4.23 20.30 -0.12
C SER A 46 -3.25 20.78 0.96
N ASP A 47 -3.78 20.95 2.18
CA ASP A 47 -2.97 21.19 3.39
C ASP A 47 -1.95 20.07 3.64
N TYR A 48 -2.31 18.83 3.24
CA TYR A 48 -1.42 17.69 3.35
C TYR A 48 -0.14 17.90 2.55
N VAL A 49 -0.24 18.35 1.30
CA VAL A 49 0.95 18.60 0.46
C VAL A 49 1.80 19.71 1.06
N ALA A 50 1.19 20.83 1.46
CA ALA A 50 1.91 21.94 2.10
C ALA A 50 2.67 21.48 3.35
N ALA A 51 2.03 20.66 4.21
CA ALA A 51 2.66 20.11 5.42
C ALA A 51 3.83 19.16 5.11
N GLN A 52 3.77 18.39 4.00
CA GLN A 52 4.89 17.52 3.62
C GLN A 52 6.12 18.31 3.15
N PHE A 53 5.93 19.43 2.45
CA PHE A 53 7.04 20.32 2.08
C PHE A 53 7.74 20.94 3.30
N GLN A 54 7.02 21.17 4.40
CA GLN A 54 7.59 21.64 5.66
C GLN A 54 8.40 20.56 6.39
N ARG A 55 8.07 19.26 6.20
CA ARG A 55 8.69 18.13 6.90
C ARG A 55 9.86 17.50 6.18
N ASP A 56 9.82 17.42 4.84
CA ASP A 56 10.88 16.81 4.02
C ASP A 56 11.60 17.87 3.21
N PRO A 57 12.84 18.29 3.64
CA PRO A 57 13.61 19.32 2.95
C PRO A 57 14.01 18.96 1.53
N GLY A 58 14.06 17.66 1.19
CA GLY A 58 14.40 17.17 -0.14
C GLY A 58 13.20 16.93 -1.05
N LEU A 59 11.98 17.18 -0.58
CA LEU A 59 10.77 16.83 -1.32
C LEU A 59 10.62 17.56 -2.65
N GLY A 60 10.96 18.85 -2.69
CA GLY A 60 10.85 19.67 -3.91
C GLY A 60 11.77 19.16 -5.02
N GLU A 61 13.02 18.89 -4.71
CA GLU A 61 14.00 18.37 -5.68
C GLU A 61 13.63 16.95 -6.13
N TRP A 62 13.21 16.10 -5.20
CA TRP A 62 12.72 14.75 -5.52
C TRP A 62 11.48 14.81 -6.43
N LEU A 63 10.53 15.69 -6.14
CA LEU A 63 9.31 15.85 -6.92
C LEU A 63 9.62 16.30 -8.36
N LEU A 64 10.54 17.27 -8.51
CA LEU A 64 10.96 17.73 -9.83
C LEU A 64 11.68 16.62 -10.61
N ALA A 65 12.52 15.83 -9.96
CA ALA A 65 13.25 14.72 -10.58
C ALA A 65 12.32 13.54 -10.95
N SER A 66 11.11 13.46 -10.38
CA SER A 66 10.20 12.34 -10.55
C SER A 66 9.38 12.36 -11.84
N ASP A 67 9.68 13.25 -12.79
CA ASP A 67 8.93 13.44 -14.05
C ASP A 67 7.40 13.51 -13.87
N LEU A 68 6.92 14.67 -13.47
CA LEU A 68 5.48 14.89 -13.24
C LEU A 68 4.62 14.72 -14.50
N SER A 69 5.18 14.73 -15.70
CA SER A 69 4.41 14.56 -16.96
C SER A 69 3.89 13.14 -17.15
N GLN A 70 4.52 12.15 -16.54
CA GLN A 70 4.20 10.73 -16.69
C GLN A 70 3.41 10.18 -15.48
N ALA A 71 2.56 9.17 -15.71
CA ALA A 71 2.02 8.32 -14.66
C ALA A 71 3.13 7.49 -13.99
N LEU A 72 2.86 6.88 -12.84
CA LEU A 72 3.81 5.98 -12.19
C LEU A 72 4.07 4.75 -13.08
N ALA A 73 5.34 4.46 -13.31
CA ALA A 73 5.75 3.24 -14.02
C ALA A 73 6.03 2.12 -13.00
N ALA A 74 5.35 0.99 -13.14
CA ALA A 74 5.42 -0.11 -12.17
C ALA A 74 6.86 -0.62 -11.94
N SER A 75 7.67 -0.75 -13.01
CA SER A 75 9.05 -1.23 -12.91
C SER A 75 9.95 -0.27 -12.14
N SER A 76 9.87 1.03 -12.44
CA SER A 76 10.69 2.06 -11.79
C SER A 76 10.30 2.24 -10.33
N LEU A 77 8.99 2.24 -10.03
CA LEU A 77 8.47 2.32 -8.67
C LEU A 77 8.93 1.12 -7.83
N LYS A 78 8.83 -0.09 -8.40
CA LYS A 78 9.24 -1.31 -7.72
C LYS A 78 10.75 -1.32 -7.43
N GLU A 79 11.57 -0.89 -8.36
CA GLU A 79 13.03 -0.81 -8.20
C GLU A 79 13.42 0.22 -7.13
N GLU A 80 12.81 1.41 -7.17
CA GLU A 80 13.04 2.46 -6.14
C GLU A 80 12.70 1.93 -4.74
N ILE A 81 11.50 1.37 -4.57
CA ILE A 81 11.02 0.88 -3.28
C ILE A 81 11.91 -0.27 -2.79
N ARG A 82 12.18 -1.26 -3.63
CA ARG A 82 13.04 -2.41 -3.29
C ARG A 82 14.42 -1.96 -2.85
N THR A 83 15.05 -1.05 -3.57
CA THR A 83 16.40 -0.55 -3.27
C THR A 83 16.43 0.13 -1.89
N LEU A 84 15.41 0.93 -1.57
CA LEU A 84 15.34 1.62 -0.28
C LEU A 84 15.02 0.65 0.87
N LEU A 85 14.11 -0.31 0.67
CA LEU A 85 13.74 -1.28 1.70
C LEU A 85 14.85 -2.31 1.96
N ALA A 86 15.69 -2.62 0.98
CA ALA A 86 16.85 -3.50 1.16
C ALA A 86 17.90 -2.94 2.13
N GLN A 87 17.84 -1.65 2.46
CA GLN A 87 18.72 -0.99 3.43
C GLN A 87 18.15 -1.02 4.86
N CYS A 88 16.98 -1.60 5.08
CA CYS A 88 16.34 -1.68 6.37
C CYS A 88 16.83 -2.91 7.14
N ASP A 89 17.38 -2.69 8.33
CA ASP A 89 17.88 -3.77 9.21
C ASP A 89 16.90 -4.10 10.36
N SER A 90 15.82 -3.32 10.50
CA SER A 90 14.83 -3.49 11.56
C SER A 90 13.40 -3.16 11.12
N GLU A 91 12.40 -3.66 11.88
CA GLU A 91 10.99 -3.31 11.66
C GLU A 91 10.74 -1.78 11.76
N ASP A 92 11.48 -1.08 12.60
CA ASP A 92 11.31 0.38 12.75
C ASP A 92 11.93 1.16 11.58
N ASP A 93 13.04 0.67 11.01
CA ASP A 93 13.60 1.22 9.77
C ASP A 93 12.63 1.00 8.61
N LEU A 94 12.10 -0.22 8.48
CA LEU A 94 11.09 -0.55 7.47
C LEU A 94 9.87 0.38 7.55
N LYS A 95 9.32 0.59 8.77
CA LYS A 95 8.18 1.48 8.98
C LYS A 95 8.47 2.92 8.57
N ARG A 96 9.65 3.45 8.93
CA ARG A 96 10.07 4.81 8.53
C ARG A 96 10.23 4.94 7.02
N ALA A 97 10.89 3.97 6.39
CA ALA A 97 11.10 3.95 4.94
C ALA A 97 9.76 3.89 4.18
N LEU A 98 8.85 3.01 4.57
CA LEU A 98 7.52 2.88 3.96
C LEU A 98 6.72 4.20 4.04
N ARG A 99 6.74 4.88 5.20
CA ARG A 99 6.04 6.16 5.37
C ARG A 99 6.64 7.26 4.51
N ARG A 100 7.96 7.37 4.49
CA ARG A 100 8.65 8.35 3.66
C ARG A 100 8.34 8.15 2.17
N LEU A 101 8.44 6.92 1.68
CA LEU A 101 8.08 6.55 0.30
C LEU A 101 6.63 6.91 0.00
N ARG A 102 5.71 6.46 0.85
CA ARG A 102 4.29 6.77 0.71
C ARG A 102 4.04 8.28 0.67
N HIS A 103 4.64 9.08 1.55
CA HIS A 103 4.42 10.52 1.58
C HIS A 103 4.91 11.19 0.30
N ARG A 104 6.09 10.84 -0.20
CA ARG A 104 6.64 11.38 -1.43
C ARG A 104 5.76 11.08 -2.64
N HIS A 105 5.41 9.82 -2.83
CA HIS A 105 4.54 9.43 -3.95
C HIS A 105 3.12 9.97 -3.83
N MET A 106 2.55 10.06 -2.61
CA MET A 106 1.27 10.72 -2.39
C MET A 106 1.31 12.20 -2.77
N VAL A 107 2.37 12.92 -2.42
CA VAL A 107 2.54 14.31 -2.86
C VAL A 107 2.59 14.39 -4.38
N ARG A 108 3.36 13.50 -5.04
CA ARG A 108 3.44 13.45 -6.50
C ARG A 108 2.07 13.20 -7.15
N ILE A 109 1.29 12.24 -6.64
CA ILE A 109 -0.05 11.92 -7.16
C ILE A 109 -0.99 13.12 -7.00
N VAL A 110 -1.06 13.71 -5.79
CA VAL A 110 -1.90 14.86 -5.50
C VAL A 110 -1.44 16.10 -6.29
N TRP A 111 -0.13 16.30 -6.47
CA TRP A 111 0.40 17.39 -7.27
C TRP A 111 -0.07 17.29 -8.72
N ARG A 112 0.09 16.11 -9.35
CA ARG A 112 -0.35 15.89 -10.73
C ARG A 112 -1.84 16.13 -10.94
N ASP A 113 -2.66 15.71 -9.98
CA ASP A 113 -4.12 15.89 -10.02
C ASP A 113 -4.48 17.38 -9.89
N LEU A 114 -4.01 18.06 -8.85
CA LEU A 114 -4.35 19.47 -8.58
C LEU A 114 -3.71 20.45 -9.56
N ALA A 115 -2.51 20.17 -10.06
CA ALA A 115 -1.87 20.94 -11.13
C ALA A 115 -2.47 20.65 -12.53
N ARG A 116 -3.43 19.69 -12.63
CA ARG A 116 -4.09 19.27 -13.87
C ARG A 116 -3.11 18.72 -14.93
N ILE A 117 -2.05 18.07 -14.47
CA ILE A 117 -1.09 17.35 -15.33
C ILE A 117 -1.63 15.95 -15.65
N GLY A 118 -2.28 15.29 -14.70
CA GLY A 118 -2.99 14.03 -14.87
C GLY A 118 -4.50 14.19 -14.77
N ASP A 119 -5.24 13.09 -15.01
CA ASP A 119 -6.67 13.00 -14.79
C ASP A 119 -6.99 12.13 -13.56
N TYR A 120 -8.26 12.08 -13.17
CA TYR A 120 -8.75 11.27 -12.06
C TYR A 120 -8.41 9.77 -12.23
N HIS A 121 -8.52 9.22 -13.44
CA HIS A 121 -8.24 7.81 -13.70
C HIS A 121 -6.77 7.49 -13.48
N SER A 122 -5.87 8.37 -13.93
CA SER A 122 -4.44 8.22 -13.67
C SER A 122 -4.11 8.34 -12.17
N ALA A 123 -4.78 9.22 -11.44
CA ALA A 123 -4.55 9.41 -10.01
C ALA A 123 -4.94 8.15 -9.19
N VAL A 124 -6.12 7.55 -9.45
CA VAL A 124 -6.53 6.32 -8.73
C VAL A 124 -5.73 5.10 -9.14
N ALA A 125 -5.28 5.02 -10.40
CA ALA A 125 -4.39 3.97 -10.87
C ALA A 125 -3.00 4.08 -10.23
N ASP A 126 -2.40 5.27 -10.21
CA ASP A 126 -1.12 5.55 -9.56
C ASP A 126 -1.19 5.23 -8.05
N LEU A 127 -2.29 5.59 -7.38
CA LEU A 127 -2.48 5.31 -5.96
C LEU A 127 -2.61 3.81 -5.68
N SER A 128 -3.35 3.08 -6.55
CA SER A 128 -3.48 1.62 -6.43
C SER A 128 -2.14 0.92 -6.68
N LEU A 129 -1.38 1.37 -7.69
CA LEU A 129 -0.04 0.85 -7.98
C LEU A 129 0.94 1.11 -6.83
N LEU A 130 0.88 2.30 -6.23
CA LEU A 130 1.69 2.64 -5.05
C LEU A 130 1.37 1.69 -3.88
N ALA A 131 0.08 1.45 -3.61
CA ALA A 131 -0.34 0.53 -2.55
C ALA A 131 0.15 -0.89 -2.81
N ASP A 132 -0.08 -1.42 -4.01
CA ASP A 132 0.37 -2.75 -4.43
C ASP A 132 1.88 -2.91 -4.22
N THR A 133 2.67 -1.95 -4.70
CA THR A 133 4.13 -2.05 -4.67
C THR A 133 4.67 -1.94 -3.25
N LEU A 134 4.16 -1.00 -2.43
CA LEU A 134 4.59 -0.86 -1.03
C LEU A 134 4.28 -2.11 -0.21
N ILE A 135 3.11 -2.74 -0.44
CA ILE A 135 2.69 -3.94 0.29
C ILE A 135 3.51 -5.15 -0.16
N ASP A 136 3.73 -5.35 -1.47
CA ASP A 136 4.49 -6.48 -1.99
C ASP A 136 5.96 -6.45 -1.52
N GLU A 137 6.62 -5.31 -1.63
CA GLU A 137 8.01 -5.18 -1.21
C GLU A 137 8.16 -5.23 0.33
N ALA A 138 7.23 -4.65 1.10
CA ALA A 138 7.21 -4.80 2.56
C ALA A 138 7.02 -6.26 2.99
N LEU A 139 6.08 -6.97 2.35
CA LEU A 139 5.87 -8.40 2.58
C LEU A 139 7.11 -9.23 2.27
N SER A 140 7.81 -8.91 1.16
CA SER A 140 9.04 -9.61 0.77
C SER A 140 10.14 -9.49 1.83
N VAL A 141 10.36 -8.29 2.38
CA VAL A 141 11.34 -8.05 3.46
C VAL A 141 10.92 -8.81 4.73
N LEU A 142 9.67 -8.69 5.16
CA LEU A 142 9.16 -9.34 6.38
C LEU A 142 9.19 -10.87 6.26
N TYR A 143 8.89 -11.42 5.08
CA TYR A 143 8.98 -12.85 4.82
C TYR A 143 10.44 -13.34 4.92
N GLY A 144 11.39 -12.61 4.35
CA GLY A 144 12.82 -12.91 4.47
C GLY A 144 13.24 -13.00 5.95
N TRP A 145 12.96 -11.97 6.74
CA TRP A 145 13.27 -11.96 8.17
C TRP A 145 12.54 -13.05 8.97
N ALA A 146 11.31 -13.40 8.58
CA ALA A 146 10.58 -14.49 9.21
C ALA A 146 11.22 -15.85 8.92
N CYS A 147 11.67 -16.08 7.68
CA CYS A 147 12.37 -17.29 7.26
C CYS A 147 13.75 -17.44 7.96
N GLU A 148 14.50 -16.35 8.11
CA GLU A 148 15.78 -16.36 8.83
C GLU A 148 15.59 -16.74 10.31
N ARG A 149 14.49 -16.34 10.93
CA ARG A 149 14.20 -16.64 12.35
C ARG A 149 13.63 -18.02 12.59
N SER A 150 12.87 -18.57 11.66
CA SER A 150 12.01 -19.74 11.92
C SER A 150 12.11 -20.85 10.90
N GLY A 151 12.92 -20.68 9.86
CA GLY A 151 12.88 -21.53 8.65
C GLY A 151 11.77 -21.12 7.68
N ALA A 152 11.87 -21.57 6.44
CA ALA A 152 10.88 -21.31 5.41
C ALA A 152 9.77 -22.37 5.46
N PRO A 153 8.48 -21.99 5.34
CA PRO A 153 7.42 -22.97 5.09
C PRO A 153 7.61 -23.57 3.69
N LEU A 154 7.56 -24.91 3.59
CA LEU A 154 7.78 -25.64 2.37
C LEU A 154 6.56 -26.48 1.98
N ASP A 155 6.30 -26.57 0.67
CA ASP A 155 5.31 -27.50 0.14
C ASP A 155 5.83 -28.96 0.18
N PRO A 156 5.01 -29.97 -0.16
CA PRO A 156 5.46 -31.37 -0.18
C PRO A 156 6.62 -31.65 -1.14
N ASP A 157 6.85 -30.80 -2.12
CA ASP A 157 7.94 -30.93 -3.10
C ASP A 157 9.21 -30.17 -2.67
N GLY A 158 9.15 -29.49 -1.50
CA GLY A 158 10.28 -28.73 -0.96
C GLY A 158 10.40 -27.29 -1.47
N ASN A 159 9.40 -26.77 -2.17
CA ASN A 159 9.41 -25.38 -2.63
C ASN A 159 8.87 -24.44 -1.53
N PRO A 160 9.41 -23.20 -1.43
CA PRO A 160 8.92 -22.24 -0.45
C PRO A 160 7.46 -21.86 -0.69
N VAL A 161 6.61 -22.03 0.32
CA VAL A 161 5.24 -21.51 0.35
C VAL A 161 5.28 -20.04 0.75
N ARG A 162 4.56 -19.19 0.03
CA ARG A 162 4.47 -17.75 0.29
C ARG A 162 3.05 -17.35 0.64
N LEU A 163 2.93 -16.24 1.36
CA LEU A 163 1.63 -15.61 1.60
C LEU A 163 1.09 -15.04 0.27
N VAL A 164 -0.20 -15.19 0.06
CA VAL A 164 -0.97 -14.49 -0.97
C VAL A 164 -1.74 -13.37 -0.30
N VAL A 165 -1.56 -12.14 -0.76
CA VAL A 165 -2.38 -11.01 -0.35
C VAL A 165 -3.39 -10.73 -1.45
N LEU A 166 -4.67 -10.84 -1.10
CA LEU A 166 -5.79 -10.54 -1.99
C LEU A 166 -6.28 -9.13 -1.68
N ALA A 167 -6.27 -8.27 -2.69
CA ALA A 167 -6.88 -6.95 -2.63
C ALA A 167 -8.38 -7.07 -2.91
N MET A 168 -9.18 -6.37 -2.09
CA MET A 168 -10.62 -6.31 -2.17
C MET A 168 -11.10 -4.87 -2.44
N GLY A 169 -12.38 -4.70 -2.62
CA GLY A 169 -13.00 -3.38 -2.70
C GLY A 169 -12.40 -2.47 -3.78
N LYS A 170 -12.10 -1.23 -3.43
CA LYS A 170 -11.53 -0.24 -4.37
C LYS A 170 -10.11 -0.63 -4.81
N LEU A 171 -9.27 -1.12 -3.89
CA LEU A 171 -7.93 -1.57 -4.25
C LEU A 171 -7.97 -2.77 -5.19
N GLY A 172 -8.89 -3.71 -4.97
CA GLY A 172 -9.11 -4.85 -5.86
C GLY A 172 -9.47 -4.45 -7.27
N ALA A 173 -10.21 -3.34 -7.44
CA ALA A 173 -10.61 -2.80 -8.73
C ALA A 173 -9.61 -1.80 -9.35
N HIS A 174 -8.45 -1.55 -8.74
CA HIS A 174 -7.52 -0.46 -9.10
C HIS A 174 -8.14 0.95 -9.04
N GLU A 175 -9.09 1.16 -8.11
CA GLU A 175 -9.84 2.40 -7.93
C GLU A 175 -9.60 3.02 -6.55
N LEU A 176 -8.42 2.78 -5.95
CA LEU A 176 -8.10 3.32 -4.62
C LEU A 176 -8.11 4.85 -4.65
N ASN A 177 -8.76 5.49 -3.68
CA ASN A 177 -8.71 6.93 -3.52
C ASN A 177 -7.89 7.35 -2.27
N LEU A 178 -7.57 8.66 -2.17
CA LEU A 178 -6.63 9.21 -1.20
C LEU A 178 -6.97 8.90 0.27
N SER A 179 -8.24 8.76 0.62
CA SER A 179 -8.72 8.58 2.00
C SER A 179 -9.27 7.18 2.28
N SER A 180 -9.23 6.26 1.30
CA SER A 180 -9.74 4.90 1.48
C SER A 180 -8.85 4.07 2.39
N ASP A 181 -9.50 3.22 3.18
CA ASP A 181 -8.87 2.05 3.75
C ASP A 181 -8.58 1.03 2.63
N ILE A 182 -7.64 0.14 2.86
CA ILE A 182 -7.37 -0.99 1.98
C ILE A 182 -7.98 -2.25 2.57
N ASP A 183 -8.86 -2.89 1.81
CA ASP A 183 -9.49 -4.15 2.19
C ASP A 183 -8.60 -5.31 1.73
N LEU A 184 -8.14 -6.15 2.66
CA LEU A 184 -7.23 -7.25 2.36
C LEU A 184 -7.76 -8.59 2.91
N ILE A 185 -7.38 -9.68 2.23
CA ILE A 185 -7.49 -11.05 2.73
C ILE A 185 -6.14 -11.73 2.57
N PHE A 186 -5.69 -12.46 3.59
CA PHE A 186 -4.45 -13.23 3.56
C PHE A 186 -4.75 -14.71 3.40
N ALA A 187 -4.10 -15.35 2.42
CA ALA A 187 -4.26 -16.77 2.16
C ALA A 187 -2.90 -17.43 1.85
N TYR A 188 -2.81 -18.75 1.96
CA TYR A 188 -1.64 -19.54 1.61
C TYR A 188 -2.07 -20.92 1.08
N GLU A 189 -1.24 -21.51 0.20
CA GLU A 189 -1.67 -22.68 -0.57
C GLU A 189 -1.52 -24.02 0.17
N HIS A 190 -0.44 -24.21 0.93
CA HIS A 190 -0.12 -25.50 1.53
C HIS A 190 -0.03 -25.42 3.06
N GLU A 191 -0.76 -26.32 3.71
CA GLU A 191 -0.61 -26.59 5.15
C GLU A 191 0.67 -27.43 5.36
N GLY A 192 1.25 -27.30 6.55
CA GLY A 192 2.46 -28.03 6.92
C GLY A 192 3.06 -27.53 8.22
N GLU A 193 4.24 -28.06 8.52
CA GLU A 193 5.02 -27.68 9.69
C GLU A 193 6.45 -27.32 9.26
N ILE A 194 7.00 -26.30 9.89
CA ILE A 194 8.39 -25.89 9.76
C ILE A 194 9.14 -26.59 10.89
N GLU A 195 10.10 -27.46 10.55
CA GLU A 195 10.95 -28.11 11.52
C GLU A 195 11.93 -27.09 12.13
N GLY A 196 11.89 -26.94 13.44
CA GLY A 196 12.77 -26.03 14.19
C GLY A 196 13.42 -26.71 15.37
N GLU A 197 14.56 -26.17 15.83
CA GLU A 197 15.38 -26.73 16.92
C GLU A 197 14.65 -26.91 18.26
N ARG A 198 13.58 -26.16 18.53
CA ARG A 198 12.87 -26.14 19.83
C ARG A 198 11.39 -26.48 19.80
N ARG A 199 10.68 -26.21 18.73
CA ARG A 199 9.24 -26.46 18.56
C ARG A 199 8.84 -26.31 17.10
N ALA A 200 8.13 -27.30 16.57
CA ALA A 200 7.52 -27.21 15.24
C ALA A 200 6.56 -26.01 15.18
N LEU A 201 6.67 -25.24 14.12
CA LEU A 201 5.80 -24.11 13.83
C LEU A 201 4.92 -24.47 12.63
N THR A 202 3.59 -24.40 12.76
CA THR A 202 2.70 -24.67 11.63
C THR A 202 2.75 -23.53 10.61
N HIS A 203 2.50 -23.83 9.33
CA HIS A 203 2.38 -22.80 8.28
C HIS A 203 1.33 -21.75 8.66
N HIS A 204 0.20 -22.19 9.24
CA HIS A 204 -0.82 -21.29 9.76
C HIS A 204 -0.24 -20.29 10.78
N GLN A 205 0.50 -20.77 11.78
CA GLN A 205 1.09 -19.90 12.80
C GLN A 205 2.13 -18.95 12.20
N PHE A 206 2.93 -19.41 11.24
CA PHE A 206 3.90 -18.59 10.52
C PHE A 206 3.22 -17.45 9.77
N PHE A 207 2.21 -17.77 8.95
CA PHE A 207 1.53 -16.77 8.12
C PHE A 207 0.63 -15.83 8.93
N VAL A 208 0.04 -16.26 10.03
CA VAL A 208 -0.67 -15.35 10.96
C VAL A 208 0.29 -14.32 11.55
N ARG A 209 1.48 -14.74 12.01
CA ARG A 209 2.50 -13.79 12.53
C ARG A 209 3.00 -12.85 11.45
N LEU A 210 3.29 -13.36 10.26
CA LEU A 210 3.72 -12.55 9.11
C LEU A 210 2.65 -11.52 8.74
N GLY A 211 1.39 -11.91 8.67
CA GLY A 211 0.27 -11.01 8.41
C GLY A 211 0.10 -9.93 9.48
N GLN A 212 0.29 -10.29 10.77
CA GLN A 212 0.27 -9.30 11.86
C GLN A 212 1.41 -8.28 11.74
N GLN A 213 2.63 -8.73 11.36
CA GLN A 213 3.75 -7.83 11.14
C GLN A 213 3.52 -6.90 9.94
N LEU A 214 2.95 -7.42 8.85
CA LEU A 214 2.60 -6.62 7.68
C LEU A 214 1.56 -5.55 8.03
N ILE A 215 0.46 -5.91 8.70
CA ILE A 215 -0.55 -4.95 9.15
C ILE A 215 0.09 -3.89 10.05
N LYS A 216 0.91 -4.29 11.02
CA LYS A 216 1.61 -3.36 11.90
C LYS A 216 2.52 -2.41 11.14
N ALA A 217 3.24 -2.88 10.11
CA ALA A 217 4.09 -2.05 9.28
C ALA A 217 3.29 -0.99 8.51
N LEU A 218 2.09 -1.33 8.03
CA LEU A 218 1.25 -0.47 7.20
C LEU A 218 0.36 0.48 8.01
N ASP A 219 -0.34 -0.03 9.04
CA ASP A 219 -1.45 0.65 9.72
C ASP A 219 -1.05 1.36 11.03
N GLN A 220 0.04 0.92 11.69
CA GLN A 220 0.47 1.53 12.94
C GLN A 220 0.76 3.03 12.75
N THR A 221 0.06 3.88 13.50
CA THR A 221 0.36 5.32 13.55
C THR A 221 1.65 5.55 14.33
N THR A 222 2.60 6.27 13.73
CA THR A 222 3.87 6.71 14.32
C THR A 222 3.97 8.23 14.26
N ALA A 223 5.09 8.81 14.68
CA ALA A 223 5.37 10.23 14.49
C ALA A 223 5.31 10.65 13.01
N ASP A 224 5.64 9.71 12.09
CA ASP A 224 5.56 9.90 10.64
C ASP A 224 4.18 9.54 10.04
N GLY A 225 3.16 9.31 10.87
CA GLY A 225 1.83 8.89 10.43
C GLY A 225 1.73 7.38 10.16
N PHE A 226 0.92 6.98 9.19
CA PHE A 226 0.70 5.60 8.75
C PHE A 226 0.94 5.47 7.24
N VAL A 227 1.05 4.23 6.74
CA VAL A 227 1.14 3.96 5.29
C VAL A 227 -0.27 3.84 4.70
N PHE A 228 -1.03 2.84 5.12
CA PHE A 228 -2.45 2.66 4.78
C PHE A 228 -3.20 2.09 5.98
N ARG A 229 -4.44 2.53 6.19
CA ARG A 229 -5.36 1.87 7.13
C ARG A 229 -5.79 0.54 6.52
N VAL A 230 -5.67 -0.55 7.28
CA VAL A 230 -5.92 -1.91 6.80
C VAL A 230 -7.24 -2.43 7.36
N ASP A 231 -8.15 -2.84 6.47
CA ASP A 231 -9.38 -3.50 6.83
C ASP A 231 -9.35 -4.99 6.44
N MET A 232 -9.47 -5.86 7.45
CA MET A 232 -9.47 -7.31 7.28
C MET A 232 -10.87 -7.93 7.42
N ARG A 233 -11.96 -7.12 7.46
CA ARG A 233 -13.31 -7.60 7.77
C ARG A 233 -13.96 -8.41 6.65
N LEU A 234 -13.46 -8.31 5.42
CA LEU A 234 -13.96 -9.07 4.27
C LEU A 234 -13.43 -10.52 4.22
N ARG A 235 -12.52 -10.91 5.14
CA ARG A 235 -12.04 -12.29 5.21
C ARG A 235 -13.15 -13.26 5.70
N PRO A 236 -13.04 -14.56 5.40
CA PRO A 236 -13.94 -15.58 5.92
C PRO A 236 -14.19 -15.44 7.44
N TRP A 237 -15.45 -15.55 7.88
CA TRP A 237 -15.93 -15.28 9.25
C TRP A 237 -15.68 -13.85 9.77
N GLY A 238 -15.24 -12.91 8.94
CA GLY A 238 -15.03 -11.52 9.31
C GLY A 238 -14.07 -11.35 10.48
N LYS A 239 -14.47 -10.58 11.50
CA LYS A 239 -13.60 -10.32 12.67
C LYS A 239 -13.28 -11.57 13.50
N SER A 240 -14.13 -12.59 13.46
CA SER A 240 -13.95 -13.86 14.22
C SER A 240 -13.06 -14.86 13.48
N GLY A 241 -12.83 -14.66 12.18
CA GLY A 241 -12.01 -15.54 11.37
C GLY A 241 -10.52 -15.39 11.61
N VAL A 242 -9.77 -16.42 11.25
CA VAL A 242 -8.31 -16.41 11.28
C VAL A 242 -7.74 -15.30 10.38
N LEU A 243 -6.57 -14.78 10.72
CA LEU A 243 -5.98 -13.67 9.97
C LEU A 243 -5.44 -14.13 8.60
N ALA A 244 -4.83 -15.32 8.55
CA ALA A 244 -4.38 -15.95 7.32
C ALA A 244 -5.03 -17.34 7.24
N ILE A 245 -5.53 -17.71 6.06
CA ILE A 245 -6.34 -18.92 5.84
C ILE A 245 -5.73 -19.79 4.74
N GLY A 246 -5.70 -21.11 4.95
CA GLY A 246 -5.33 -22.07 3.89
C GLY A 246 -6.38 -22.10 2.76
N PHE A 247 -5.95 -22.37 1.53
CA PHE A 247 -6.83 -22.36 0.35
C PHE A 247 -8.01 -23.33 0.49
N ASP A 248 -7.76 -24.53 0.97
CA ASP A 248 -8.82 -25.55 1.13
C ASP A 248 -9.87 -25.11 2.17
N ALA A 249 -9.42 -24.51 3.26
CA ALA A 249 -10.33 -23.97 4.28
C ALA A 249 -11.13 -22.77 3.76
N MET A 250 -10.53 -21.92 2.91
CA MET A 250 -11.20 -20.78 2.29
C MET A 250 -12.26 -21.24 1.28
N GLU A 251 -11.93 -22.20 0.42
CA GLU A 251 -12.88 -22.80 -0.54
C GLU A 251 -14.05 -23.46 0.20
N GLY A 252 -13.78 -24.33 1.17
CA GLY A 252 -14.82 -24.99 1.98
C GLY A 252 -15.73 -24.00 2.71
N TYR A 253 -15.20 -22.86 3.17
CA TYR A 253 -16.03 -21.80 3.75
C TYR A 253 -17.01 -21.22 2.74
N TYR A 254 -16.54 -20.82 1.56
CA TYR A 254 -17.41 -20.19 0.56
C TYR A 254 -18.41 -21.18 -0.04
N GLU A 255 -18.07 -22.45 -0.15
CA GLU A 255 -19.00 -23.49 -0.61
C GLU A 255 -20.15 -23.74 0.37
N THR A 256 -19.87 -23.70 1.68
CA THR A 256 -20.83 -24.14 2.72
C THR A 256 -21.50 -22.98 3.45
N GLN A 257 -20.82 -21.86 3.62
CA GLN A 257 -21.25 -20.74 4.47
C GLN A 257 -21.21 -19.38 3.74
N GLY A 258 -20.68 -19.32 2.52
CA GLY A 258 -20.56 -18.09 1.77
C GLY A 258 -21.91 -17.41 1.53
N ARG A 259 -21.98 -16.11 1.81
CA ARG A 259 -23.20 -15.30 1.73
C ARG A 259 -23.21 -14.50 0.42
N GLU A 260 -24.40 -14.05 0.00
CA GLU A 260 -24.57 -13.26 -1.22
C GLU A 260 -23.71 -11.98 -1.23
N TRP A 261 -23.64 -11.27 -0.12
CA TRP A 261 -22.82 -10.05 -0.05
C TRP A 261 -21.30 -10.33 -0.18
N GLU A 262 -20.83 -11.50 0.30
CA GLU A 262 -19.44 -11.93 0.13
C GLU A 262 -19.14 -12.23 -1.34
N ARG A 263 -20.09 -12.85 -2.04
CA ARG A 263 -20.01 -13.07 -3.48
C ARG A 263 -19.80 -11.75 -4.23
N TYR A 264 -20.57 -10.70 -3.90
CA TYR A 264 -20.38 -9.39 -4.49
C TYR A 264 -19.01 -8.79 -4.16
N ALA A 265 -18.55 -8.93 -2.93
CA ALA A 265 -17.22 -8.45 -2.53
C ALA A 265 -16.10 -9.14 -3.32
N LEU A 266 -16.22 -10.44 -3.58
CA LEU A 266 -15.23 -11.23 -4.32
C LEU A 266 -15.14 -10.89 -5.81
N ILE A 267 -16.14 -10.21 -6.41
CA ILE A 267 -16.09 -9.78 -7.83
C ILE A 267 -14.86 -8.90 -8.11
N LYS A 268 -14.47 -8.07 -7.14
CA LYS A 268 -13.33 -7.16 -7.25
C LYS A 268 -12.02 -7.75 -6.71
N MET A 269 -12.05 -9.00 -6.24
CA MET A 269 -10.89 -9.66 -5.67
C MET A 269 -9.81 -9.92 -6.72
N ARG A 270 -8.57 -9.58 -6.38
CA ARG A 270 -7.38 -9.95 -7.17
C ARG A 270 -6.19 -10.25 -6.26
N PRO A 271 -5.25 -11.14 -6.67
CA PRO A 271 -3.97 -11.26 -6.00
C PRO A 271 -3.14 -10.01 -6.30
N MET A 272 -2.53 -9.41 -5.26
CA MET A 272 -1.80 -8.17 -5.42
C MET A 272 -0.37 -8.22 -4.88
N ALA A 273 -0.07 -9.11 -3.94
CA ALA A 273 1.26 -9.25 -3.35
C ALA A 273 1.54 -10.69 -2.94
N GLY A 274 2.82 -11.03 -2.80
CA GLY A 274 3.30 -12.34 -2.45
C GLY A 274 3.29 -13.32 -3.62
N ASP A 275 2.69 -14.52 -3.47
CA ASP A 275 2.60 -15.49 -4.56
C ASP A 275 1.38 -15.21 -5.45
N LEU A 276 1.60 -14.38 -6.49
CA LEU A 276 0.53 -14.01 -7.43
C LEU A 276 0.02 -15.22 -8.23
N GLN A 277 0.88 -16.18 -8.54
CA GLN A 277 0.48 -17.37 -9.31
C GLN A 277 -0.40 -18.31 -8.46
N ALA A 278 -0.06 -18.51 -7.20
CA ALA A 278 -0.93 -19.22 -6.25
C ALA A 278 -2.25 -18.47 -6.08
N GLY A 279 -2.22 -17.14 -5.98
CA GLY A 279 -3.41 -16.30 -5.92
C GLY A 279 -4.33 -16.47 -7.12
N ASP A 280 -3.79 -16.55 -8.32
CA ASP A 280 -4.57 -16.83 -9.54
C ASP A 280 -5.19 -18.22 -9.51
N ARG A 281 -4.48 -19.22 -8.96
CA ARG A 281 -5.05 -20.58 -8.75
C ARG A 281 -6.23 -20.53 -7.78
N LEU A 282 -6.09 -19.80 -6.66
CA LEU A 282 -7.15 -19.63 -5.70
C LEU A 282 -8.39 -18.96 -6.31
N ILE A 283 -8.24 -17.88 -7.08
CA ILE A 283 -9.35 -17.22 -7.75
C ILE A 283 -10.10 -18.19 -8.67
N LYS A 284 -9.37 -19.01 -9.43
CA LYS A 284 -10.01 -20.04 -10.29
C LYS A 284 -10.81 -21.06 -9.50
N ARG A 285 -10.34 -21.47 -8.32
CA ARG A 285 -11.09 -22.36 -7.38
C ARG A 285 -12.36 -21.68 -6.86
N LEU A 286 -12.32 -20.37 -6.57
CA LEU A 286 -13.47 -19.63 -6.04
C LEU A 286 -14.46 -19.14 -7.11
N ASN A 287 -14.10 -19.16 -8.39
CA ASN A 287 -14.96 -18.73 -9.49
C ASN A 287 -16.34 -19.40 -9.51
N PRO A 288 -16.51 -20.72 -9.22
CA PRO A 288 -17.82 -21.34 -9.15
C PRO A 288 -18.75 -20.71 -8.11
N PHE A 289 -18.20 -20.27 -6.98
CA PHE A 289 -18.97 -19.53 -5.97
C PHE A 289 -19.32 -18.10 -6.46
N VAL A 290 -18.36 -17.38 -7.02
CA VAL A 290 -18.53 -15.97 -7.43
C VAL A 290 -19.53 -15.86 -8.59
N TYR A 291 -19.40 -16.71 -9.60
CA TYR A 291 -20.15 -16.63 -10.87
C TYR A 291 -21.16 -17.77 -11.04
N ARG A 292 -21.74 -18.24 -9.94
CA ARG A 292 -22.75 -19.31 -9.99
C ARG A 292 -23.91 -18.93 -10.90
N ARG A 293 -24.11 -19.72 -11.95
CA ARG A 293 -25.33 -19.65 -12.78
C ARG A 293 -26.43 -20.43 -12.08
N TYR A 294 -27.55 -19.78 -11.85
CA TYR A 294 -28.77 -20.42 -11.40
C TYR A 294 -29.41 -21.19 -12.56
#